data_b71da3b5a72328fed63b1f8b43828ccb
#
_entry.id   b71da3b5a72328fed63b1f8b43828ccb
#
_cell.length_a   1.000
_cell.length_b   1.000
_cell.length_c   1.000
_cell.angle_alpha   90.00
_cell.angle_beta   90.00
_cell.angle_gamma   90.00
#
_symmetry.space_group_name_H-M   'P 1'
#
loop_
_entity.id
_entity.type
_entity.pdbx_description
1 polymer ?
#
loop_
_entity_poly.entity_id
_entity_poly.type
_entity_poly.pdbx_seq_one_letter_code
_entity_poly.pdbx_strand_id
1 'polypeptide(L)'
;MNTMKKFLIMAVVAILMSATTAGAQAYTNSRYYNERTGHLDYSQRHTDSFFGQNACYYGLRIGPSFSTVNSDDPALDGGKSQTGLNIGAVVGFALTDEAPVFLETGLFYNEKGGKTTYEGKKMTYDLNYLELPIVVKYAVDLDYGFTLQPFVGGYLACGVGGKIRNYGDRIAESSFSKKYFQRFDGGLRFGCGVSYDMFYADLSYDLGLSNICHDEFDKSHNGCLSLNFGVNF
;
A
#
# COMPACT_ATOMS: atom_id res chain seq x y z
N MET A 1 -8.64 -20.87 8.09
CA MET A 1 -8.23 -19.92 7.01
C MET A 1 -9.25 -20.06 5.89
N ASN A 2 -10.02 -19.00 5.60
CA ASN A 2 -11.20 -19.02 4.72
C ASN A 2 -10.77 -19.38 3.28
N THR A 3 -11.58 -20.17 2.58
CA THR A 3 -11.34 -20.62 1.19
C THR A 3 -11.00 -19.45 0.25
N MET A 4 -11.64 -18.30 0.45
CA MET A 4 -11.40 -17.06 -0.30
C MET A 4 -9.98 -16.49 -0.08
N LYS A 5 -9.43 -16.56 1.14
CA LYS A 5 -8.04 -16.15 1.43
C LYS A 5 -7.02 -17.08 0.73
N LYS A 6 -7.31 -18.38 0.64
CA LYS A 6 -6.47 -19.35 -0.10
C LYS A 6 -6.48 -19.08 -1.61
N PHE A 7 -7.66 -18.78 -2.18
CA PHE A 7 -7.79 -18.41 -3.59
C PHE A 7 -7.06 -17.12 -3.92
N LEU A 8 -7.17 -16.10 -3.05
CA LEU A 8 -6.46 -14.83 -3.22
C LEU A 8 -4.94 -15.03 -3.17
N ILE A 9 -4.45 -15.80 -2.21
CA ILE A 9 -3.01 -16.12 -2.08
C ILE A 9 -2.53 -16.92 -3.30
N MET A 10 -3.28 -17.91 -3.77
CA MET A 10 -2.93 -18.67 -4.99
C MET A 10 -2.95 -17.82 -6.25
N ALA A 11 -3.92 -16.90 -6.40
CA ALA A 11 -3.96 -15.96 -7.52
C ALA A 11 -2.77 -15.00 -7.50
N VAL A 12 -2.40 -14.49 -6.32
CA VAL A 12 -1.22 -13.63 -6.15
C VAL A 12 0.08 -14.39 -6.46
N VAL A 13 0.22 -15.63 -5.98
CA VAL A 13 1.39 -16.48 -6.30
C VAL A 13 1.46 -16.78 -7.80
N ALA A 14 0.34 -17.06 -8.46
CA ALA A 14 0.29 -17.27 -9.92
C ALA A 14 0.66 -16.01 -10.71
N ILE A 15 0.20 -14.84 -10.27
CA ILE A 15 0.57 -13.53 -10.84
C ILE A 15 2.06 -13.26 -10.61
N LEU A 16 2.59 -13.54 -9.41
CA LEU A 16 4.01 -13.44 -9.10
C LEU A 16 4.87 -14.31 -10.01
N MET A 17 4.47 -15.56 -10.24
CA MET A 17 5.21 -16.49 -11.11
C MET A 17 5.15 -16.09 -12.59
N SER A 18 4.04 -15.55 -13.07
CA SER A 18 3.94 -15.06 -14.46
C SER A 18 4.66 -13.73 -14.66
N ALA A 19 4.67 -12.86 -13.64
CA ALA A 19 5.35 -11.57 -13.68
C ALA A 19 6.88 -11.72 -13.65
N THR A 20 7.44 -12.72 -12.97
CA THR A 20 8.90 -12.96 -12.94
C THR A 20 9.48 -13.29 -14.30
N THR A 21 8.77 -14.07 -15.14
CA THR A 21 9.23 -14.40 -16.49
C THR A 21 9.08 -13.23 -17.47
N ALA A 22 7.97 -12.49 -17.39
CA ALA A 22 7.75 -11.31 -18.22
C ALA A 22 8.67 -10.15 -17.80
N GLY A 23 8.87 -9.97 -16.48
CA GLY A 23 9.74 -8.93 -15.92
C GLY A 23 11.21 -9.17 -16.26
N ALA A 24 11.69 -10.41 -16.19
CA ALA A 24 13.06 -10.74 -16.56
C ALA A 24 13.36 -10.44 -18.03
N GLN A 25 12.41 -10.71 -18.94
CA GLN A 25 12.57 -10.36 -20.36
C GLN A 25 12.50 -8.84 -20.60
N ALA A 26 11.60 -8.13 -19.91
CA ALA A 26 11.51 -6.68 -20.00
C ALA A 26 12.78 -6.00 -19.42
N TYR A 27 13.31 -6.55 -18.32
CA TYR A 27 14.54 -6.07 -17.69
C TYR A 27 15.76 -6.22 -18.61
N THR A 28 15.99 -7.39 -19.20
CA THR A 28 17.13 -7.65 -20.08
C THR A 28 17.01 -6.98 -21.46
N ASN A 29 15.78 -6.71 -21.91
CA ASN A 29 15.51 -6.01 -23.16
C ASN A 29 15.41 -4.48 -22.98
N SER A 30 15.57 -3.98 -21.75
CA SER A 30 15.55 -2.56 -21.49
C SER A 30 16.74 -1.87 -22.17
N ARG A 31 16.50 -0.72 -22.81
CA ARG A 31 17.53 0.14 -23.40
C ARG A 31 18.57 0.59 -22.35
N TYR A 32 18.19 0.62 -21.08
CA TYR A 32 19.05 1.01 -19.95
C TYR A 32 19.75 -0.16 -19.30
N TYR A 33 19.54 -1.39 -19.79
CA TYR A 33 20.24 -2.56 -19.29
C TYR A 33 21.70 -2.54 -19.75
N ASN A 34 22.61 -2.48 -18.80
CA ASN A 34 24.04 -2.54 -19.07
C ASN A 34 24.50 -4.00 -19.03
N GLU A 35 24.73 -4.60 -20.19
CA GLU A 35 25.18 -5.98 -20.32
C GLU A 35 26.50 -6.29 -19.59
N ARG A 36 27.34 -5.24 -19.39
CA ARG A 36 28.64 -5.40 -18.73
C ARG A 36 28.50 -5.52 -17.20
N THR A 37 27.55 -4.80 -16.61
CA THR A 37 27.35 -4.76 -15.15
C THR A 37 26.19 -5.64 -14.70
N GLY A 38 25.32 -6.05 -15.61
CA GLY A 38 24.09 -6.78 -15.29
C GLY A 38 23.01 -5.93 -14.61
N HIS A 39 23.14 -4.59 -14.63
CA HIS A 39 22.24 -3.66 -13.96
C HIS A 39 21.60 -2.68 -14.94
N LEU A 40 20.46 -2.11 -14.55
CA LEU A 40 19.87 -0.96 -15.23
C LEU A 40 20.71 0.28 -14.92
N ASP A 41 21.23 0.92 -15.96
CA ASP A 41 22.00 2.16 -15.84
C ASP A 41 21.04 3.36 -15.80
N TYR A 42 20.71 3.77 -14.60
CA TYR A 42 19.83 4.91 -14.36
C TYR A 42 20.49 6.26 -14.71
N SER A 43 21.81 6.32 -14.81
CA SER A 43 22.51 7.55 -15.19
C SER A 43 22.20 7.96 -16.63
N GLN A 44 21.87 7.01 -17.49
CA GLN A 44 21.47 7.26 -18.88
C GLN A 44 20.02 7.78 -19.02
N ARG A 45 19.20 7.67 -17.97
CA ARG A 45 17.83 8.19 -17.97
C ARG A 45 17.76 9.71 -18.15
N HIS A 46 18.78 10.43 -17.74
CA HIS A 46 18.83 11.89 -17.87
C HIS A 46 19.13 12.39 -19.29
N THR A 47 19.53 11.52 -20.20
CA THR A 47 19.97 11.92 -21.54
C THR A 47 19.03 11.49 -22.67
N ASP A 48 18.15 10.52 -22.43
CA ASP A 48 17.21 10.01 -23.43
C ASP A 48 15.77 10.31 -23.05
N SER A 49 14.99 10.86 -23.99
CA SER A 49 13.57 11.20 -23.82
C SER A 49 12.75 10.03 -23.24
N PHE A 50 12.26 10.22 -22.05
CA PHE A 50 11.54 9.22 -21.28
C PHE A 50 10.14 8.91 -21.86
N PHE A 51 9.51 9.88 -22.54
CA PHE A 51 8.17 9.75 -23.12
C PHE A 51 8.13 9.07 -24.49
N GLY A 52 9.27 8.87 -25.12
CA GLY A 52 9.33 8.21 -26.43
C GLY A 52 9.28 6.68 -26.38
N GLN A 53 9.68 6.04 -25.28
CA GLN A 53 9.74 4.57 -25.16
C GLN A 53 9.72 4.14 -23.70
N ASN A 54 8.57 3.62 -23.25
CA ASN A 54 8.37 2.90 -21.99
C ASN A 54 8.79 3.68 -20.71
N ALA A 55 8.27 4.87 -20.55
CA ALA A 55 8.40 5.68 -19.36
C ALA A 55 7.55 5.16 -18.18
N CYS A 56 7.33 3.86 -18.09
CA CYS A 56 6.56 3.28 -17.01
C CYS A 56 7.26 2.04 -16.44
N TYR A 57 7.04 1.80 -15.16
CA TYR A 57 7.43 0.58 -14.48
C TYR A 57 6.21 -0.06 -13.83
N TYR A 58 6.29 -1.35 -13.61
CA TYR A 58 5.31 -2.12 -12.86
C TYR A 58 5.99 -2.65 -11.60
N GLY A 59 5.20 -2.83 -10.54
CA GLY A 59 5.76 -3.39 -9.31
C GLY A 59 4.73 -4.19 -8.53
N LEU A 60 5.24 -5.12 -7.74
CA LEU A 60 4.46 -5.89 -6.78
C LEU A 60 4.98 -5.57 -5.38
N ARG A 61 4.07 -5.42 -4.44
CA ARG A 61 4.34 -5.02 -3.06
C ARG A 61 3.63 -5.96 -2.09
N ILE A 62 4.30 -6.31 -1.01
CA ILE A 62 3.72 -7.06 0.10
C ILE A 62 4.41 -6.66 1.40
N GLY A 63 3.66 -6.59 2.48
CA GLY A 63 4.24 -6.32 3.79
C GLY A 63 3.23 -6.20 4.91
N PRO A 64 3.68 -6.04 6.15
CA PRO A 64 2.81 -5.76 7.28
C PRO A 64 2.28 -4.33 7.26
N SER A 65 1.05 -4.17 7.72
CA SER A 65 0.44 -2.89 8.05
C SER A 65 0.17 -2.81 9.56
N PHE A 66 0.35 -1.63 10.12
CA PHE A 66 0.08 -1.31 11.52
C PHE A 66 -0.90 -0.15 11.56
N SER A 67 -2.14 -0.43 11.84
CA SER A 67 -3.22 0.55 11.77
C SER A 67 -3.78 0.87 13.15
N THR A 68 -4.25 2.10 13.28
CA THR A 68 -5.01 2.60 14.42
C THR A 68 -6.21 3.38 13.91
N VAL A 69 -7.23 3.48 14.72
CA VAL A 69 -8.35 4.41 14.49
C VAL A 69 -8.26 5.48 15.57
N ASN A 70 -8.13 6.73 15.14
CA ASN A 70 -8.23 7.91 16.00
C ASN A 70 -9.69 8.36 16.00
N SER A 71 -10.31 8.41 17.14
CA SER A 71 -11.73 8.71 17.32
C SER A 71 -11.93 9.68 18.47
N ASP A 72 -12.92 10.55 18.32
CA ASP A 72 -13.42 11.38 19.45
C ASP A 72 -14.31 10.54 20.39
N ASP A 73 -14.71 9.33 20.00
CA ASP A 73 -15.51 8.40 20.81
C ASP A 73 -14.61 7.62 21.78
N PRO A 74 -14.84 7.70 23.11
CA PRO A 74 -14.08 6.96 24.10
C PRO A 74 -14.09 5.43 23.93
N ALA A 75 -15.08 4.88 23.21
CA ALA A 75 -15.16 3.45 22.91
C ALA A 75 -14.17 3.01 21.82
N LEU A 76 -13.72 3.94 20.97
CA LEU A 76 -12.79 3.68 19.88
C LEU A 76 -11.44 4.33 20.10
N ASP A 77 -11.38 5.42 20.90
CA ASP A 77 -10.16 6.19 21.18
C ASP A 77 -9.20 5.44 22.10
N GLY A 78 -7.90 5.70 21.94
CA GLY A 78 -6.83 5.07 22.74
C GLY A 78 -6.65 3.58 22.46
N GLY A 79 -7.20 3.08 21.35
CA GLY A 79 -7.08 1.69 20.92
C GLY A 79 -5.63 1.29 20.63
N LYS A 80 -5.34 0.01 20.80
CA LYS A 80 -4.05 -0.57 20.40
C LYS A 80 -4.03 -0.77 18.88
N SER A 81 -2.85 -0.59 18.30
CA SER A 81 -2.66 -0.86 16.87
C SER A 81 -3.00 -2.31 16.52
N GLN A 82 -3.58 -2.47 15.34
CA GLN A 82 -3.79 -3.79 14.73
C GLN A 82 -2.76 -4.00 13.64
N THR A 83 -2.17 -5.20 13.64
CA THR A 83 -1.28 -5.64 12.57
C THR A 83 -2.11 -6.35 11.50
N GLY A 84 -1.95 -5.95 10.26
CA GLY A 84 -2.60 -6.52 9.10
C GLY A 84 -1.62 -6.84 7.98
N LEU A 85 -2.15 -7.24 6.85
CA LEU A 85 -1.43 -7.49 5.60
C LEU A 85 -1.74 -6.37 4.61
N ASN A 86 -0.69 -5.84 3.98
CA ASN A 86 -0.77 -4.98 2.82
C ASN A 86 -0.17 -5.71 1.62
N ILE A 87 -0.93 -5.86 0.54
CA ILE A 87 -0.47 -6.52 -0.69
C ILE A 87 -1.10 -5.86 -1.90
N GLY A 88 -0.29 -5.59 -2.93
CA GLY A 88 -0.79 -4.92 -4.13
C GLY A 88 0.17 -4.91 -5.29
N ALA A 89 -0.33 -4.33 -6.38
CA ALA A 89 0.43 -4.07 -7.59
C ALA A 89 0.41 -2.56 -7.89
N VAL A 90 1.50 -2.06 -8.43
CA VAL A 90 1.66 -0.65 -8.78
C VAL A 90 2.09 -0.47 -10.22
N VAL A 91 1.81 0.69 -10.76
CA VAL A 91 2.33 1.20 -12.01
C VAL A 91 2.82 2.63 -11.79
N GLY A 92 4.02 2.92 -12.25
CA GLY A 92 4.61 4.25 -12.17
C GLY A 92 4.87 4.81 -13.56
N PHE A 93 4.61 6.09 -13.74
CA PHE A 93 4.83 6.83 -14.97
C PHE A 93 5.77 8.00 -14.69
N ALA A 94 6.80 8.16 -15.52
CA ALA A 94 7.61 9.38 -15.44
C ALA A 94 6.77 10.59 -15.84
N LEU A 95 6.86 11.65 -15.05
CA LEU A 95 6.11 12.90 -15.27
C LEU A 95 6.88 13.90 -16.15
N THR A 96 8.19 13.78 -16.21
CA THR A 96 9.05 14.71 -16.96
C THR A 96 10.33 14.00 -17.39
N ASP A 97 10.90 14.49 -18.49
CA ASP A 97 12.19 14.03 -19.02
C ASP A 97 13.39 14.66 -18.30
N GLU A 98 13.17 15.81 -17.65
CA GLU A 98 14.25 16.62 -17.07
C GLU A 98 14.58 16.23 -15.62
N ALA A 99 13.64 15.61 -14.91
CA ALA A 99 13.80 15.24 -13.51
C ALA A 99 13.23 13.84 -13.23
N PRO A 100 13.84 13.07 -12.32
CA PRO A 100 13.42 11.73 -11.98
C PRO A 100 12.15 11.73 -11.09
N VAL A 101 11.07 12.31 -11.61
CA VAL A 101 9.77 12.44 -10.95
C VAL A 101 8.79 11.45 -11.57
N PHE A 102 8.14 10.66 -10.74
CA PHE A 102 7.19 9.62 -11.16
C PHE A 102 5.84 9.82 -10.50
N LEU A 103 4.77 9.61 -11.27
CA LEU A 103 3.44 9.37 -10.72
C LEU A 103 3.26 7.86 -10.55
N GLU A 104 3.10 7.39 -9.33
CA GLU A 104 2.79 5.99 -9.05
C GLU A 104 1.34 5.87 -8.57
N THR A 105 0.64 4.90 -9.12
CA THR A 105 -0.66 4.45 -8.66
C THR A 105 -0.70 2.93 -8.61
N GLY A 106 -1.75 2.36 -8.03
CA GLY A 106 -1.84 0.91 -7.91
C GLY A 106 -3.13 0.46 -7.29
N LEU A 107 -3.21 -0.83 -7.00
CA LEU A 107 -4.32 -1.42 -6.28
C LEU A 107 -3.79 -2.33 -5.18
N PHE A 108 -4.18 -2.03 -3.95
CA PHE A 108 -3.77 -2.76 -2.77
C PHE A 108 -4.97 -3.37 -2.05
N TYR A 109 -4.80 -4.56 -1.53
CA TYR A 109 -5.62 -5.07 -0.44
C TYR A 109 -4.89 -4.77 0.86
N ASN A 110 -5.51 -3.95 1.71
CA ASN A 110 -4.93 -3.48 2.96
C ASN A 110 -5.85 -3.86 4.13
N GLU A 111 -5.34 -4.66 5.06
CA GLU A 111 -6.01 -5.00 6.30
C GLU A 111 -5.71 -3.91 7.33
N LYS A 112 -6.70 -3.06 7.61
CA LYS A 112 -6.68 -2.01 8.64
C LYS A 112 -7.60 -2.40 9.81
N GLY A 113 -7.63 -1.58 10.84
CA GLY A 113 -8.52 -1.76 12.00
C GLY A 113 -7.86 -1.34 13.31
N GLY A 114 -8.45 -1.80 14.41
CA GLY A 114 -7.95 -1.48 15.73
C GLY A 114 -8.45 -2.44 16.82
N LYS A 115 -7.88 -2.29 17.99
CA LYS A 115 -8.24 -3.03 19.20
C LYS A 115 -8.47 -2.05 20.33
N THR A 116 -9.58 -2.17 21.01
CA THR A 116 -9.90 -1.34 22.18
C THR A 116 -10.34 -2.20 23.36
N THR A 117 -10.35 -1.61 24.54
CA THR A 117 -10.93 -2.20 25.75
C THR A 117 -11.82 -1.14 26.40
N TYR A 118 -13.12 -1.36 26.30
CA TYR A 118 -14.12 -0.48 26.88
C TYR A 118 -14.89 -1.22 27.98
N GLU A 119 -15.02 -0.63 29.17
CA GLU A 119 -15.68 -1.24 30.35
C GLU A 119 -15.18 -2.67 30.67
N GLY A 120 -13.88 -2.93 30.48
CA GLY A 120 -13.28 -4.24 30.72
C GLY A 120 -13.53 -5.28 29.63
N LYS A 121 -14.31 -4.96 28.59
CA LYS A 121 -14.57 -5.84 27.45
C LYS A 121 -13.60 -5.52 26.31
N LYS A 122 -12.92 -6.54 25.79
CA LYS A 122 -12.03 -6.40 24.63
C LYS A 122 -12.85 -6.40 23.35
N MET A 123 -12.64 -5.42 22.51
CA MET A 123 -13.23 -5.31 21.19
C MET A 123 -12.12 -5.20 20.13
N THR A 124 -12.27 -5.93 19.04
CA THR A 124 -11.39 -5.86 17.85
C THR A 124 -12.28 -5.60 16.64
N TYR A 125 -11.87 -4.66 15.81
CA TYR A 125 -12.54 -4.37 14.56
C TYR A 125 -11.57 -4.47 13.41
N ASP A 126 -11.88 -5.37 12.47
CA ASP A 126 -11.12 -5.56 11.23
C ASP A 126 -11.78 -4.71 10.14
N LEU A 127 -11.00 -3.91 9.42
CA LEU A 127 -11.42 -3.07 8.31
C LEU A 127 -10.54 -3.39 7.11
N ASN A 128 -11.05 -4.18 6.19
CA ASN A 128 -10.28 -4.59 5.02
C ASN A 128 -10.70 -3.75 3.82
N TYR A 129 -9.72 -3.08 3.20
CA TYR A 129 -9.93 -2.16 2.10
C TYR A 129 -9.29 -2.64 0.81
N LEU A 130 -9.93 -2.31 -0.31
CA LEU A 130 -9.24 -2.11 -1.58
C LEU A 130 -8.85 -0.64 -1.67
N GLU A 131 -7.57 -0.38 -1.86
CA GLU A 131 -6.97 0.95 -1.76
C GLU A 131 -6.24 1.29 -3.05
N LEU A 132 -6.50 2.50 -3.54
CA LEU A 132 -5.90 3.09 -4.73
C LEU A 132 -5.05 4.29 -4.29
N PRO A 133 -3.73 4.13 -4.12
CA PRO A 133 -2.82 5.25 -3.90
C PRO A 133 -2.59 6.01 -5.21
N ILE A 134 -2.35 7.31 -5.09
CA ILE A 134 -1.91 8.20 -6.15
C ILE A 134 -0.83 9.09 -5.54
N VAL A 135 0.42 8.80 -5.83
CA VAL A 135 1.57 9.46 -5.20
C VAL A 135 2.58 9.95 -6.24
N VAL A 136 3.21 11.05 -5.93
CA VAL A 136 4.37 11.55 -6.67
C VAL A 136 5.63 11.12 -5.93
N LYS A 137 6.53 10.46 -6.65
CA LYS A 137 7.83 9.99 -6.18
C LYS A 137 8.95 10.78 -6.83
N TYR A 138 9.97 11.08 -6.07
CA TYR A 138 11.21 11.65 -6.57
C TYR A 138 12.33 10.62 -6.37
N ALA A 139 13.00 10.20 -7.44
CA ALA A 139 14.09 9.23 -7.37
C ALA A 139 15.44 9.94 -7.21
N VAL A 140 16.10 9.70 -6.09
CA VAL A 140 17.44 10.21 -5.79
C VAL A 140 18.43 9.05 -5.91
N ASP A 141 19.26 9.06 -6.93
CA ASP A 141 20.28 8.04 -7.08
C ASP A 141 21.38 8.25 -6.03
N LEU A 142 21.69 7.19 -5.32
CA LEU A 142 22.75 7.10 -4.34
C LEU A 142 23.91 6.29 -4.92
N ASP A 143 25.05 6.33 -4.24
CA ASP A 143 26.19 5.49 -4.61
C ASP A 143 25.83 4.00 -4.50
N TYR A 144 26.59 3.16 -5.21
CA TYR A 144 26.45 1.69 -5.21
C TYR A 144 25.13 1.12 -5.77
N GLY A 145 24.42 1.89 -6.61
CA GLY A 145 23.22 1.41 -7.30
C GLY A 145 21.92 1.42 -6.45
N PHE A 146 21.95 2.09 -5.31
CA PHE A 146 20.73 2.37 -4.54
C PHE A 146 20.05 3.65 -5.05
N THR A 147 18.72 3.63 -5.06
CA THR A 147 17.90 4.81 -5.33
C THR A 147 16.94 5.05 -4.19
N LEU A 148 17.00 6.23 -3.58
CA LEU A 148 16.06 6.67 -2.55
C LEU A 148 14.85 7.32 -3.22
N GLN A 149 13.64 6.96 -2.79
CA GLN A 149 12.39 7.40 -3.41
C GLN A 149 11.42 7.97 -2.38
N PRO A 150 11.63 9.20 -1.88
CA PRO A 150 10.59 9.88 -1.11
C PRO A 150 9.35 10.11 -1.97
N PHE A 151 8.18 9.99 -1.34
CA PHE A 151 6.92 10.20 -2.02
C PHE A 151 5.85 10.82 -1.13
N VAL A 152 4.92 11.50 -1.79
CA VAL A 152 3.75 12.11 -1.18
C VAL A 152 2.58 12.12 -2.15
N GLY A 153 1.38 11.99 -1.64
CA GLY A 153 0.16 12.04 -2.43
C GLY A 153 -1.08 11.74 -1.60
N GLY A 154 -2.05 11.12 -2.23
CA GLY A 154 -3.29 10.70 -1.60
C GLY A 154 -3.60 9.24 -1.81
N TYR A 155 -4.64 8.77 -1.14
CA TYR A 155 -5.24 7.47 -1.39
C TYR A 155 -6.76 7.54 -1.30
N LEU A 156 -7.41 6.65 -2.03
CA LEU A 156 -8.83 6.36 -1.94
C LEU A 156 -8.99 4.89 -1.60
N ALA A 157 -9.90 4.56 -0.71
CA ALA A 157 -10.10 3.19 -0.27
C ALA A 157 -11.59 2.84 -0.18
N CYS A 158 -11.91 1.59 -0.52
CA CYS A 158 -13.25 1.04 -0.42
C CYS A 158 -13.25 -0.22 0.45
N GLY A 159 -14.04 -0.20 1.53
CA GLY A 159 -14.19 -1.32 2.44
C GLY A 159 -14.84 -2.53 1.80
N VAL A 160 -14.12 -3.63 1.71
CA VAL A 160 -14.56 -4.88 1.06
C VAL A 160 -14.88 -5.98 2.05
N GLY A 161 -14.44 -5.86 3.31
CA GLY A 161 -14.72 -6.85 4.34
C GLY A 161 -14.19 -6.44 5.70
N GLY A 162 -14.58 -7.17 6.73
CA GLY A 162 -14.15 -6.94 8.10
C GLY A 162 -15.21 -7.40 9.08
N LYS A 163 -14.78 -7.60 10.31
CA LYS A 163 -15.67 -8.02 11.41
C LYS A 163 -15.33 -7.29 12.69
N ILE A 164 -16.36 -6.80 13.35
CA ILE A 164 -16.28 -6.37 14.74
C ILE A 164 -16.46 -7.60 15.61
N ARG A 165 -15.58 -7.79 16.56
CA ARG A 165 -15.65 -8.90 17.54
C ARG A 165 -15.63 -8.31 18.93
N ASN A 166 -16.72 -8.52 19.65
CA ASN A 166 -16.82 -8.24 21.08
C ASN A 166 -16.61 -9.53 21.85
N TYR A 167 -15.51 -9.66 22.56
CA TYR A 167 -15.16 -10.86 23.30
C TYR A 167 -15.94 -11.03 24.61
N GLY A 168 -16.54 -9.96 25.13
CA GLY A 168 -17.42 -10.03 26.31
C GLY A 168 -18.76 -10.67 25.99
N ASP A 169 -19.42 -10.21 24.96
CA ASP A 169 -20.77 -10.66 24.58
C ASP A 169 -20.76 -11.73 23.47
N ARG A 170 -19.55 -12.12 22.98
CA ARG A 170 -19.32 -13.09 21.91
C ARG A 170 -20.03 -12.77 20.60
N ILE A 171 -20.25 -11.48 20.34
CA ILE A 171 -20.88 -11.00 19.12
C ILE A 171 -19.82 -10.84 18.03
N ALA A 172 -20.14 -11.27 16.82
CA ALA A 172 -19.33 -11.03 15.63
C ALA A 172 -20.23 -10.52 14.51
N GLU A 173 -20.11 -9.22 14.19
CA GLU A 173 -20.87 -8.54 13.15
C GLU A 173 -19.98 -8.00 12.05
N SER A 174 -20.58 -7.67 10.88
CA SER A 174 -19.84 -7.03 9.80
C SER A 174 -19.46 -5.60 10.17
N SER A 175 -18.18 -5.25 10.03
CA SER A 175 -17.70 -3.90 10.30
C SER A 175 -18.39 -2.86 9.41
N PHE A 176 -18.60 -3.20 8.14
CA PHE A 176 -19.24 -2.31 7.15
C PHE A 176 -20.76 -2.49 7.09
N SER A 177 -21.42 -2.53 8.22
CA SER A 177 -22.87 -2.42 8.30
C SER A 177 -23.29 -0.94 8.28
N LYS A 178 -24.57 -0.67 7.96
CA LYS A 178 -25.12 0.70 8.02
C LYS A 178 -25.02 1.34 9.42
N LYS A 179 -24.64 0.54 10.41
CA LYS A 179 -24.64 0.89 11.82
C LYS A 179 -23.26 1.37 12.30
N TYR A 180 -22.15 0.82 11.75
CA TYR A 180 -20.81 1.00 12.32
C TYR A 180 -19.91 1.84 11.40
N PHE A 181 -19.28 1.21 10.42
CA PHE A 181 -18.27 1.85 9.60
C PHE A 181 -18.71 2.09 8.16
N GLN A 182 -18.33 3.23 7.62
CA GLN A 182 -18.49 3.57 6.21
C GLN A 182 -17.49 2.78 5.36
N ARG A 183 -17.91 2.48 4.11
CA ARG A 183 -17.02 1.76 3.19
C ARG A 183 -15.96 2.65 2.55
N PHE A 184 -16.23 3.95 2.46
CA PHE A 184 -15.31 4.89 1.85
C PHE A 184 -14.31 5.41 2.88
N ASP A 185 -13.03 5.39 2.52
CA ASP A 185 -11.94 6.03 3.24
C ASP A 185 -11.04 6.74 2.24
N GLY A 186 -10.39 7.80 2.66
CA GLY A 186 -9.45 8.55 1.84
C GLY A 186 -8.66 9.53 2.66
N GLY A 187 -7.47 9.84 2.19
CA GLY A 187 -6.57 10.70 2.93
C GLY A 187 -5.26 10.97 2.20
N LEU A 188 -4.27 11.37 2.96
CA LEU A 188 -2.91 11.58 2.48
C LEU A 188 -2.06 10.34 2.70
N ARG A 189 -1.15 10.09 1.76
CA ARG A 189 -0.10 9.07 1.88
C ARG A 189 1.24 9.74 1.67
N PHE A 190 2.19 9.47 2.54
CA PHE A 190 3.57 9.88 2.39
C PHE A 190 4.51 8.79 2.90
N GLY A 191 5.72 8.78 2.39
CA GLY A 191 6.68 7.76 2.74
C GLY A 191 8.01 7.90 2.01
N CYS A 192 8.84 6.90 2.19
CA CYS A 192 10.12 6.82 1.53
C CYS A 192 10.42 5.38 1.14
N GLY A 193 10.75 5.17 -0.11
CA GLY A 193 11.20 3.90 -0.64
C GLY A 193 12.69 3.88 -0.90
N VAL A 194 13.24 2.69 -0.98
CA VAL A 194 14.59 2.41 -1.45
C VAL A 194 14.50 1.31 -2.48
N SER A 195 15.15 1.48 -3.61
CA SER A 195 15.33 0.42 -4.60
C SER A 195 16.80 0.10 -4.79
N TYR A 196 17.06 -1.18 -5.06
CA TYR A 196 18.33 -1.71 -5.48
C TYR A 196 18.06 -2.75 -6.55
N ASP A 197 18.49 -2.44 -7.78
CA ASP A 197 18.16 -3.25 -8.94
C ASP A 197 16.63 -3.40 -9.08
N MET A 198 16.10 -4.61 -9.17
CA MET A 198 14.67 -4.89 -9.20
C MET A 198 13.99 -4.87 -7.81
N PHE A 199 14.77 -4.95 -6.73
CA PHE A 199 14.22 -5.00 -5.37
C PHE A 199 13.80 -3.62 -4.89
N TYR A 200 12.70 -3.58 -4.17
CA TYR A 200 12.13 -2.37 -3.60
C TYR A 200 11.65 -2.62 -2.18
N ALA A 201 11.87 -1.64 -1.32
CA ALA A 201 11.27 -1.60 0.02
C ALA A 201 10.81 -0.17 0.32
N ASP A 202 9.70 -0.01 1.03
CA ASP A 202 9.23 1.31 1.48
C ASP A 202 8.65 1.27 2.89
N LEU A 203 8.70 2.42 3.53
CA LEU A 203 7.95 2.76 4.71
C LEU A 203 6.98 3.88 4.33
N SER A 204 5.68 3.65 4.52
CA SER A 204 4.63 4.60 4.19
C SER A 204 3.65 4.81 5.34
N TYR A 205 3.09 6.00 5.42
CA TYR A 205 2.04 6.34 6.38
C TYR A 205 0.83 6.91 5.66
N ASP A 206 -0.34 6.32 5.97
CA ASP A 206 -1.65 6.81 5.55
C ASP A 206 -2.27 7.62 6.68
N LEU A 207 -2.52 8.88 6.39
CA LEU A 207 -3.28 9.78 7.24
C LEU A 207 -4.71 9.88 6.70
N GLY A 208 -5.65 9.17 7.32
CA GLY A 208 -7.07 9.25 6.95
C GLY A 208 -7.64 10.62 7.25
N LEU A 209 -8.32 11.20 6.28
CA LEU A 209 -9.01 12.48 6.39
C LEU A 209 -10.53 12.32 6.34
N SER A 210 -11.00 11.22 5.77
CA SER A 210 -12.42 10.89 5.70
C SER A 210 -12.93 10.42 7.07
N ASN A 211 -14.16 10.82 7.43
CA ASN A 211 -14.84 10.18 8.55
C ASN A 211 -15.28 8.77 8.13
N ILE A 212 -14.78 7.77 8.83
CA ILE A 212 -15.06 6.35 8.55
C ILE A 212 -16.21 5.77 9.37
N CYS A 213 -16.85 6.56 10.25
CA CYS A 213 -17.94 6.11 11.10
C CYS A 213 -19.29 6.64 10.63
N HIS A 214 -20.35 5.87 10.91
CA HIS A 214 -21.74 6.30 10.85
C HIS A 214 -22.16 6.96 12.18
N ASP A 215 -23.41 7.41 12.25
CA ASP A 215 -23.99 8.22 13.32
C ASP A 215 -23.91 7.64 14.75
N GLU A 216 -23.55 6.36 14.92
CA GLU A 216 -23.40 5.73 16.24
C GLU A 216 -22.04 6.02 16.90
N PHE A 217 -21.04 6.45 16.13
CA PHE A 217 -19.72 6.79 16.63
C PHE A 217 -19.36 8.21 16.20
N ASP A 218 -18.66 8.92 17.06
CA ASP A 218 -18.11 10.23 16.73
C ASP A 218 -17.09 10.14 15.60
N LYS A 219 -16.69 11.30 15.05
CA LYS A 219 -15.76 11.36 13.92
C LYS A 219 -14.51 10.53 14.18
N SER A 220 -14.20 9.66 13.24
CA SER A 220 -13.09 8.75 13.37
C SER A 220 -12.30 8.69 12.06
N HIS A 221 -10.98 8.59 12.18
CA HIS A 221 -10.05 8.59 11.06
C HIS A 221 -9.07 7.43 11.18
N ASN A 222 -8.74 6.79 10.05
CA ASN A 222 -7.70 5.77 10.00
C ASN A 222 -6.31 6.39 10.03
N GLY A 223 -5.40 5.78 10.80
CA GLY A 223 -3.95 5.95 10.67
C GLY A 223 -3.32 4.60 10.36
N CYS A 224 -2.45 4.50 9.37
CA CYS A 224 -1.83 3.22 9.01
C CYS A 224 -0.38 3.40 8.60
N LEU A 225 0.52 2.74 9.32
CA LEU A 225 1.92 2.61 8.96
C LEU A 225 2.09 1.28 8.21
N SER A 226 2.69 1.31 7.03
CA SER A 226 2.96 0.12 6.22
C SER A 226 4.45 0.02 5.91
N LEU A 227 4.99 -1.19 6.05
CA LEU A 227 6.32 -1.55 5.60
C LEU A 227 6.18 -2.55 4.46
N ASN A 228 6.52 -2.14 3.25
CA ASN A 228 6.35 -2.96 2.05
C ASN A 228 7.70 -3.42 1.51
N PHE A 229 7.71 -4.62 0.98
CA PHE A 229 8.78 -5.19 0.20
C PHE A 229 8.24 -5.57 -1.17
N GLY A 230 9.05 -5.47 -2.20
CA GLY A 230 8.55 -5.76 -3.54
C GLY A 230 9.63 -5.81 -4.60
N VAL A 231 9.15 -5.90 -5.83
CA VAL A 231 9.97 -5.91 -7.04
C VAL A 231 9.39 -4.95 -8.06
N ASN A 232 10.26 -4.30 -8.82
CA ASN A 232 9.94 -3.45 -9.96
C ASN A 232 10.45 -4.10 -11.25
N PHE A 233 9.66 -3.98 -12.34
CA PHE A 233 10.02 -4.46 -13.68
C PHE A 233 9.90 -3.35 -14.72
#